data_fd7ad52d80972ea8eabb8b0f7c3940da
#
_entry.id   fd7ad52d80972ea8eabb8b0f7c3940da
#
_cell.length_a   1.000
_cell.length_b   1.000
_cell.length_c   1.000
_cell.angle_alpha   90.00
_cell.angle_beta   90.00
_cell.angle_gamma   90.00
#
_symmetry.space_group_name_H-M   'P 1'
#
loop_
_entity.id
_entity.type
_entity.pdbx_description
1 polymer ?
#
loop_
_entity_poly.entity_id
_entity_poly.type
_entity_poly.pdbx_seq_one_letter_code
_entity_poly.pdbx_strand_id
1 'polypeptide(L)'
;GTRRRAAELSNADIMIFMTQDALPADRKVIGNLVCAVSENPGAGAAYARQLPRADCRFLERYTRSFNYPEQSSVKSLADIDKYGIKTYFCSNVCAAYDKGIYLKTGGFTERAIFNEDMICAGTMIQKGYSVVYAADARVYHSHNYSGRQQFHRNFDLGVSQAEHPEIFEGVPSEGEGIRLVKRSLGYLIRTGHFWLIPQLIWQSGMKYAGYFLGKRYRKLPRKVVLACTMSPYYWNRK
;
A
#
# COMPACT_ATOMS: atom_id res chain seq x y z
N GLY A 1 9.97 -5.38 -13.75
CA GLY A 1 10.17 -3.96 -13.43
C GLY A 1 11.54 -3.68 -12.81
N THR A 2 11.91 -2.42 -12.60
CA THR A 2 13.24 -2.01 -12.12
C THR A 2 13.58 -2.64 -10.75
N ARG A 3 12.64 -2.65 -9.80
CA ARG A 3 12.85 -3.26 -8.47
C ARG A 3 13.09 -4.77 -8.55
N ARG A 4 12.37 -5.48 -9.42
CA ARG A 4 12.61 -6.92 -9.66
C ARG A 4 14.02 -7.14 -10.17
N ARG A 5 14.46 -6.38 -11.17
CA ARG A 5 15.83 -6.47 -11.69
C ARG A 5 16.89 -6.18 -10.64
N ALA A 6 16.68 -5.17 -9.81
CA ALA A 6 17.59 -4.86 -8.69
C ALA A 6 17.65 -6.01 -7.68
N ALA A 7 16.50 -6.64 -7.34
CA ALA A 7 16.46 -7.80 -6.47
C ALA A 7 17.23 -9.02 -7.05
N GLU A 8 17.08 -9.27 -8.35
CA GLU A 8 17.79 -10.37 -9.04
C GLU A 8 19.32 -10.18 -9.02
N LEU A 9 19.77 -8.94 -9.16
CA LEU A 9 21.21 -8.60 -9.19
C LEU A 9 21.85 -8.49 -7.79
N SER A 10 21.06 -8.36 -6.74
CA SER A 10 21.56 -8.25 -5.36
C SER A 10 22.12 -9.59 -4.88
N ASN A 11 23.21 -9.57 -4.09
CA ASN A 11 23.74 -10.72 -3.37
C ASN A 11 23.46 -10.66 -1.86
N ALA A 12 22.71 -9.67 -1.40
CA ALA A 12 22.37 -9.50 0.01
C ALA A 12 21.29 -10.50 0.46
N ASP A 13 21.36 -10.93 1.73
CA ASP A 13 20.35 -11.81 2.34
C ASP A 13 19.05 -11.04 2.60
N ILE A 14 19.14 -9.75 2.93
CA ILE A 14 18.01 -8.86 3.12
C ILE A 14 18.15 -7.66 2.18
N MET A 15 17.11 -7.42 1.38
CA MET A 15 17.05 -6.32 0.43
C MET A 15 16.12 -5.25 0.96
N ILE A 16 16.54 -3.98 0.89
CA ILE A 16 15.70 -2.84 1.29
C ILE A 16 15.36 -1.99 0.07
N PHE A 17 14.06 -1.74 -0.11
CA PHE A 17 13.55 -0.81 -1.11
C PHE A 17 12.99 0.43 -0.41
N MET A 18 13.38 1.59 -0.91
CA MET A 18 12.86 2.87 -0.44
C MET A 18 12.54 3.77 -1.64
N THR A 19 11.43 4.50 -1.59
CA THR A 19 11.12 5.50 -2.61
C THR A 19 11.94 6.77 -2.37
N GLN A 20 12.27 7.47 -3.44
CA GLN A 20 13.12 8.68 -3.40
C GLN A 20 12.52 9.85 -2.60
N ASP A 21 11.22 9.82 -2.34
CA ASP A 21 10.48 10.83 -1.59
C ASP A 21 10.21 10.43 -0.13
N ALA A 22 10.70 9.28 0.31
CA ALA A 22 10.70 8.87 1.70
C ALA A 22 11.96 9.37 2.41
N LEU A 23 11.78 9.99 3.58
CA LEU A 23 12.87 10.48 4.40
C LEU A 23 12.92 9.69 5.71
N PRO A 24 14.03 8.98 6.04
CA PRO A 24 14.20 8.33 7.32
C PRO A 24 14.00 9.31 8.49
N ALA A 25 13.23 8.94 9.50
CA ALA A 25 12.99 9.79 10.67
C ALA A 25 14.19 9.80 11.63
N ASP A 26 14.99 8.73 11.61
CA ASP A 26 16.20 8.59 12.40
C ASP A 26 17.17 7.56 11.76
N ARG A 27 18.34 7.37 12.37
CA ARG A 27 19.38 6.46 11.87
C ARG A 27 19.07 4.97 12.08
N LYS A 28 18.01 4.63 12.84
CA LYS A 28 17.69 3.25 13.19
C LYS A 28 16.76 2.57 12.20
N VAL A 29 16.19 3.30 11.24
CA VAL A 29 15.16 2.79 10.30
C VAL A 29 15.62 1.50 9.60
N ILE A 30 16.83 1.49 9.06
CA ILE A 30 17.37 0.32 8.35
C ILE A 30 17.57 -0.85 9.31
N GLY A 31 18.21 -0.61 10.47
CA GLY A 31 18.41 -1.65 11.50
C GLY A 31 17.08 -2.23 11.98
N ASN A 32 16.09 -1.38 12.29
CA ASN A 32 14.77 -1.84 12.74
C ASN A 32 14.04 -2.69 11.69
N LEU A 33 14.20 -2.39 10.39
CA LEU A 33 13.63 -3.21 9.31
C LEU A 33 14.34 -4.56 9.18
N VAL A 34 15.67 -4.56 9.29
CA VAL A 34 16.47 -5.79 9.25
C VAL A 34 16.11 -6.69 10.43
N CYS A 35 16.07 -6.15 11.66
CA CYS A 35 15.65 -6.89 12.84
C CYS A 35 14.20 -7.42 12.70
N ALA A 36 13.28 -6.62 12.14
CA ALA A 36 11.89 -7.04 11.94
C ALA A 36 11.77 -8.26 11.00
N VAL A 37 12.69 -8.42 10.04
CA VAL A 37 12.74 -9.63 9.19
C VAL A 37 13.45 -10.77 9.93
N SER A 38 14.65 -10.50 10.51
CA SER A 38 15.52 -11.54 11.05
C SER A 38 15.01 -12.17 12.34
N GLU A 39 14.33 -11.39 13.19
CA GLU A 39 13.85 -11.83 14.51
C GLU A 39 12.46 -12.47 14.45
N ASN A 40 11.80 -12.44 13.29
CA ASN A 40 10.50 -13.08 13.07
C ASN A 40 10.64 -14.25 12.09
N PRO A 41 10.79 -15.49 12.57
CA PRO A 41 10.93 -16.66 11.70
C PRO A 41 9.80 -16.76 10.67
N GLY A 42 10.16 -16.91 9.39
CA GLY A 42 9.19 -16.96 8.30
C GLY A 42 8.68 -15.59 7.82
N ALA A 43 9.24 -14.49 8.30
CA ALA A 43 8.94 -13.16 7.78
C ALA A 43 9.59 -12.96 6.39
N GLY A 44 8.77 -12.92 5.35
CA GLY A 44 9.22 -12.66 3.97
C GLY A 44 9.45 -11.18 3.69
N ALA A 45 8.79 -10.30 4.42
CA ALA A 45 8.94 -8.86 4.29
C ALA A 45 8.63 -8.11 5.60
N ALA A 46 9.23 -6.93 5.75
CA ALA A 46 8.88 -5.95 6.78
C ALA A 46 8.74 -4.56 6.15
N TYR A 47 7.78 -3.75 6.60
CA TYR A 47 7.60 -2.39 6.09
C TYR A 47 7.50 -1.35 7.20
N ALA A 48 8.01 -0.16 6.91
CA ALA A 48 8.15 0.94 7.84
C ALA A 48 6.83 1.68 8.09
N ARG A 49 6.73 2.31 9.25
CA ARG A 49 5.71 3.29 9.61
C ARG A 49 5.91 4.58 8.83
N GLN A 50 4.88 5.01 8.12
CA GLN A 50 4.89 6.29 7.42
C GLN A 50 4.32 7.40 8.30
N LEU A 51 5.16 8.36 8.65
CA LEU A 51 4.79 9.57 9.37
C LEU A 51 4.40 10.68 8.38
N PRO A 52 3.45 11.56 8.74
CA PRO A 52 3.10 12.69 7.90
C PRO A 52 4.26 13.69 7.83
N ARG A 53 4.54 14.24 6.65
CA ARG A 53 5.46 15.37 6.45
C ARG A 53 4.91 16.63 7.12
N ALA A 54 5.76 17.65 7.30
CA ALA A 54 5.36 18.91 7.94
C ALA A 54 4.21 19.62 7.22
N ASP A 55 4.19 19.58 5.87
CA ASP A 55 3.19 20.17 4.99
C ASP A 55 1.91 19.32 4.84
N CYS A 56 1.84 18.18 5.52
CA CYS A 56 0.72 17.24 5.40
C CYS A 56 -0.59 17.85 5.88
N ARG A 57 -1.62 17.81 5.02
CA ARG A 57 -2.96 18.33 5.31
C ARG A 57 -3.66 17.49 6.38
N PHE A 58 -4.61 18.11 7.10
CA PHE A 58 -5.28 17.53 8.26
C PHE A 58 -5.89 16.14 8.00
N LEU A 59 -6.67 15.99 6.92
CA LEU A 59 -7.29 14.70 6.57
C LEU A 59 -6.26 13.62 6.19
N GLU A 60 -5.19 13.99 5.50
CA GLU A 60 -4.14 13.05 5.14
C GLU A 60 -3.34 12.65 6.39
N ARG A 61 -3.09 13.56 7.31
CA ARG A 61 -2.43 13.27 8.60
C ARG A 61 -3.21 12.22 9.39
N TYR A 62 -4.53 12.37 9.47
CA TYR A 62 -5.39 11.37 10.10
C TYR A 62 -5.36 10.03 9.34
N THR A 63 -5.40 10.06 8.01
CA THR A 63 -5.31 8.85 7.18
C THR A 63 -4.00 8.09 7.44
N ARG A 64 -2.88 8.81 7.62
CA ARG A 64 -1.59 8.19 7.97
C ARG A 64 -1.65 7.50 9.31
N SER A 65 -2.12 8.18 10.36
CA SER A 65 -2.23 7.58 11.69
C SER A 65 -3.17 6.37 11.71
N PHE A 66 -4.24 6.38 10.92
CA PHE A 66 -5.16 5.25 10.78
C PHE A 66 -4.51 4.03 10.11
N ASN A 67 -3.71 4.25 9.07
CA ASN A 67 -3.08 3.17 8.31
C ASN A 67 -1.76 2.68 8.91
N TYR A 68 -1.08 3.52 9.68
CA TYR A 68 0.22 3.26 10.29
C TYR A 68 0.18 3.52 11.80
N PRO A 69 -0.44 2.61 12.58
CA PRO A 69 -0.55 2.73 14.04
C PRO A 69 0.82 2.69 14.72
N GLU A 70 0.84 2.97 16.03
CA GLU A 70 2.08 3.01 16.81
C GLU A 70 2.62 1.64 17.21
N GLN A 71 1.80 0.61 17.08
CA GLN A 71 2.14 -0.76 17.47
C GLN A 71 2.53 -1.59 16.25
N SER A 72 3.66 -2.26 16.33
CA SER A 72 4.11 -3.25 15.36
C SER A 72 3.17 -4.47 15.35
N SER A 73 3.14 -5.17 14.22
CA SER A 73 2.36 -6.40 14.09
C SER A 73 2.97 -7.34 13.07
N VAL A 74 2.84 -8.63 13.31
CA VAL A 74 3.13 -9.69 12.35
C VAL A 74 1.81 -10.13 11.76
N LYS A 75 1.75 -10.28 10.44
CA LYS A 75 0.56 -10.68 9.70
C LYS A 75 0.83 -11.95 8.91
N SER A 76 -0.07 -12.90 9.02
CA SER A 76 -0.04 -14.20 8.37
C SER A 76 -1.41 -14.52 7.76
N LEU A 77 -1.54 -15.67 7.10
CA LEU A 77 -2.81 -16.10 6.52
C LEU A 77 -3.93 -16.25 7.58
N ALA A 78 -3.58 -16.62 8.82
CA ALA A 78 -4.53 -16.74 9.93
C ALA A 78 -5.19 -15.39 10.32
N ASP A 79 -4.63 -14.28 9.88
CA ASP A 79 -5.13 -12.93 10.19
C ASP A 79 -6.13 -12.39 9.15
N ILE A 80 -6.46 -13.17 8.11
CA ILE A 80 -7.29 -12.70 6.99
C ILE A 80 -8.70 -12.30 7.45
N ASP A 81 -9.29 -13.07 8.35
CA ASP A 81 -10.63 -12.78 8.89
C ASP A 81 -10.65 -11.50 9.74
N LYS A 82 -9.54 -11.22 10.43
CA LYS A 82 -9.40 -10.05 11.31
C LYS A 82 -9.10 -8.76 10.57
N TYR A 83 -8.19 -8.81 9.60
CA TYR A 83 -7.67 -7.63 8.92
C TYR A 83 -8.12 -7.49 7.47
N GLY A 84 -8.79 -8.51 6.90
CA GLY A 84 -9.18 -8.52 5.51
C GLY A 84 -7.99 -8.25 4.59
N ILE A 85 -8.19 -7.37 3.62
CA ILE A 85 -7.15 -7.00 2.65
C ILE A 85 -5.89 -6.38 3.29
N LYS A 86 -5.99 -5.82 4.49
CA LYS A 86 -4.82 -5.28 5.21
C LYS A 86 -3.84 -6.36 5.65
N THR A 87 -4.24 -7.63 5.68
CA THR A 87 -3.33 -8.75 5.89
C THR A 87 -2.21 -8.73 4.85
N TYR A 88 -2.54 -8.49 3.58
CA TYR A 88 -1.58 -8.44 2.47
C TYR A 88 -0.86 -7.09 2.34
N PHE A 89 -1.20 -6.11 3.16
CA PHE A 89 -0.63 -4.77 3.03
C PHE A 89 0.86 -4.76 3.34
N CYS A 90 1.63 -4.28 2.39
CA CYS A 90 3.04 -3.94 2.47
C CYS A 90 3.26 -2.62 1.73
N SER A 91 4.38 -1.94 1.95
CA SER A 91 4.64 -0.67 1.26
C SER A 91 6.12 -0.46 0.95
N ASN A 92 6.45 -0.46 -0.33
CA ASN A 92 7.78 -0.15 -0.86
C ASN A 92 8.20 1.32 -0.69
N VAL A 93 7.40 2.12 0.00
CA VAL A 93 7.86 3.43 0.48
C VAL A 93 9.12 3.26 1.32
N CYS A 94 9.14 2.25 2.21
CA CYS A 94 10.35 1.74 2.85
C CYS A 94 10.05 0.32 3.37
N ALA A 95 10.63 -0.70 2.75
CA ALA A 95 10.39 -2.10 3.10
C ALA A 95 11.65 -2.95 2.92
N ALA A 96 11.83 -3.93 3.81
CA ALA A 96 12.84 -4.97 3.74
C ALA A 96 12.22 -6.29 3.28
N TYR A 97 12.98 -7.10 2.57
CA TYR A 97 12.58 -8.40 2.06
C TYR A 97 13.68 -9.43 2.34
N ASP A 98 13.32 -10.57 2.93
CA ASP A 98 14.18 -11.75 2.94
C ASP A 98 14.36 -12.25 1.51
N LYS A 99 15.61 -12.31 1.03
CA LYS A 99 15.87 -12.66 -0.36
C LYS A 99 15.54 -14.12 -0.66
N GLY A 100 15.78 -15.04 0.27
CA GLY A 100 15.48 -16.45 0.08
C GLY A 100 13.97 -16.68 -0.10
N ILE A 101 13.15 -16.08 0.78
CA ILE A 101 11.69 -16.14 0.70
C ILE A 101 11.18 -15.40 -0.54
N TYR A 102 11.74 -14.22 -0.85
CA TYR A 102 11.41 -13.46 -2.05
C TYR A 102 11.57 -14.30 -3.32
N LEU A 103 12.70 -14.98 -3.48
CA LEU A 103 12.96 -15.85 -4.64
C LEU A 103 12.03 -17.07 -4.68
N LYS A 104 11.83 -17.75 -3.54
CA LYS A 104 10.93 -18.91 -3.41
C LYS A 104 9.48 -18.58 -3.74
N THR A 105 9.06 -17.34 -3.49
CA THR A 105 7.68 -16.90 -3.75
C THR A 105 7.48 -16.30 -5.14
N GLY A 106 8.56 -16.07 -5.91
CA GLY A 106 8.52 -15.52 -7.26
C GLY A 106 8.76 -14.01 -7.31
N GLY A 107 8.94 -13.36 -6.15
CA GLY A 107 9.31 -11.95 -6.04
C GLY A 107 8.25 -10.97 -6.57
N PHE A 108 8.70 -9.79 -6.96
CA PHE A 108 7.81 -8.81 -7.57
C PHE A 108 7.31 -9.27 -8.94
N THR A 109 6.03 -9.07 -9.20
CA THR A 109 5.45 -9.33 -10.52
C THR A 109 6.16 -8.51 -11.60
N GLU A 110 6.26 -9.05 -12.80
CA GLU A 110 6.90 -8.36 -13.93
C GLU A 110 6.13 -7.12 -14.35
N ARG A 111 4.80 -7.19 -14.21
CA ARG A 111 3.89 -6.15 -14.65
C ARG A 111 2.83 -5.88 -13.59
N ALA A 112 2.90 -4.71 -12.97
CA ALA A 112 1.83 -4.17 -12.16
C ALA A 112 1.68 -2.68 -12.44
N ILE A 113 0.45 -2.21 -12.57
CA ILE A 113 0.16 -0.79 -12.67
C ILE A 113 0.25 -0.12 -11.30
N PHE A 114 -0.05 -0.88 -10.25
CA PHE A 114 -0.08 -0.45 -8.86
C PHE A 114 0.13 -1.63 -7.91
N ASN A 115 0.45 -1.39 -6.62
CA ASN A 115 0.48 -2.40 -5.56
C ASN A 115 1.42 -3.61 -5.79
N GLU A 116 2.53 -3.47 -6.49
CA GLU A 116 3.49 -4.57 -6.67
C GLU A 116 3.99 -5.14 -5.33
N ASP A 117 4.10 -4.28 -4.31
CA ASP A 117 4.47 -4.63 -2.94
C ASP A 117 3.40 -5.48 -2.27
N MET A 118 2.14 -5.10 -2.42
CA MET A 118 1.02 -5.81 -1.84
C MET A 118 0.76 -7.16 -2.55
N ILE A 119 0.98 -7.24 -3.86
CA ILE A 119 0.91 -8.48 -4.63
C ILE A 119 2.00 -9.44 -4.14
N CYS A 120 3.24 -8.97 -4.01
CA CYS A 120 4.36 -9.76 -3.50
C CYS A 120 4.10 -10.25 -2.07
N ALA A 121 3.68 -9.36 -1.17
CA ALA A 121 3.34 -9.69 0.21
C ALA A 121 2.18 -10.68 0.31
N GLY A 122 1.14 -10.50 -0.49
CA GLY A 122 0.00 -11.42 -0.57
C GLY A 122 0.42 -12.82 -1.02
N THR A 123 1.28 -12.91 -2.03
CA THR A 123 1.85 -14.19 -2.48
C THR A 123 2.68 -14.87 -1.39
N MET A 124 3.48 -14.10 -0.63
CA MET A 124 4.23 -14.63 0.52
C MET A 124 3.29 -15.21 1.57
N ILE A 125 2.26 -14.46 1.96
CA ILE A 125 1.30 -14.88 2.99
C ILE A 125 0.50 -16.12 2.54
N GLN A 126 0.05 -16.18 1.30
CA GLN A 126 -0.65 -17.36 0.75
C GLN A 126 0.23 -18.61 0.71
N LYS A 127 1.56 -18.43 0.62
CA LYS A 127 2.56 -19.52 0.70
C LYS A 127 3.00 -19.85 2.13
N GLY A 128 2.33 -19.32 3.16
CA GLY A 128 2.58 -19.64 4.56
C GLY A 128 3.67 -18.80 5.24
N TYR A 129 4.17 -17.74 4.59
CA TYR A 129 5.08 -16.78 5.18
C TYR A 129 4.30 -15.63 5.86
N SER A 130 5.03 -14.78 6.60
CA SER A 130 4.45 -13.62 7.27
C SER A 130 5.01 -12.30 6.74
N VAL A 131 4.30 -11.21 7.03
CA VAL A 131 4.72 -9.83 6.75
C VAL A 131 4.66 -9.02 8.03
N VAL A 132 5.75 -8.33 8.35
CA VAL A 132 5.89 -7.54 9.58
C VAL A 132 5.60 -6.06 9.30
N TYR A 133 4.73 -5.46 10.08
CA TYR A 133 4.65 -4.02 10.21
C TYR A 133 5.58 -3.57 11.33
N ALA A 134 6.65 -2.86 11.00
CA ALA A 134 7.66 -2.39 11.92
C ALA A 134 7.38 -0.92 12.29
N ALA A 135 6.64 -0.69 13.38
CA ALA A 135 6.24 0.65 13.80
C ALA A 135 7.43 1.53 14.25
N ASP A 136 8.52 0.89 14.70
CA ASP A 136 9.75 1.58 15.11
C ASP A 136 10.66 1.96 13.94
N ALA A 137 10.49 1.36 12.77
CA ALA A 137 11.10 1.80 11.53
C ALA A 137 10.26 2.94 10.92
N ARG A 138 10.68 4.19 11.12
CA ARG A 138 9.85 5.37 10.80
C ARG A 138 10.43 6.17 9.64
N VAL A 139 9.56 6.50 8.66
CA VAL A 139 9.90 7.38 7.54
C VAL A 139 8.86 8.49 7.38
N TYR A 140 9.29 9.69 7.04
CA TYR A 140 8.38 10.77 6.63
C TYR A 140 7.99 10.60 5.18
N HIS A 141 6.70 10.37 4.95
CA HIS A 141 6.13 10.25 3.60
C HIS A 141 4.63 10.53 3.64
N SER A 142 4.19 11.50 2.87
CA SER A 142 2.77 11.81 2.68
C SER A 142 2.56 12.57 1.37
N HIS A 143 1.34 12.52 0.84
CA HIS A 143 0.95 13.23 -0.38
C HIS A 143 -0.38 13.94 -0.18
N ASN A 144 -0.41 15.22 -0.47
CA ASN A 144 -1.62 16.06 -0.42
C ASN A 144 -2.43 15.96 -1.72
N TYR A 145 -2.85 14.76 -2.09
CA TYR A 145 -3.59 14.56 -3.33
C TYR A 145 -4.91 15.33 -3.36
N SER A 146 -5.21 15.95 -4.51
CA SER A 146 -6.52 16.49 -4.82
C SER A 146 -7.54 15.36 -5.05
N GLY A 147 -8.85 15.67 -5.06
CA GLY A 147 -9.88 14.69 -5.37
C GLY A 147 -9.67 14.02 -6.73
N ARG A 148 -9.26 14.80 -7.77
CA ARG A 148 -8.95 14.26 -9.10
C ARG A 148 -7.77 13.27 -9.06
N GLN A 149 -6.68 13.62 -8.37
CA GLN A 149 -5.54 12.72 -8.21
C GLN A 149 -5.91 11.45 -7.44
N GLN A 150 -6.77 11.57 -6.41
CA GLN A 150 -7.33 10.42 -5.70
C GLN A 150 -8.14 9.50 -6.62
N PHE A 151 -8.93 10.07 -7.54
CA PHE A 151 -9.66 9.29 -8.54
C PHE A 151 -8.71 8.49 -9.43
N HIS A 152 -7.74 9.14 -10.07
CA HIS A 152 -6.80 8.47 -10.98
C HIS A 152 -5.99 7.38 -10.27
N ARG A 153 -5.49 7.67 -9.06
CA ARG A 153 -4.76 6.71 -8.25
C ARG A 153 -5.59 5.48 -7.88
N ASN A 154 -6.85 5.70 -7.48
CA ASN A 154 -7.75 4.59 -7.12
C ASN A 154 -8.27 3.85 -8.35
N PHE A 155 -8.32 4.48 -9.52
CA PHE A 155 -8.56 3.78 -10.78
C PHE A 155 -7.44 2.75 -11.03
N ASP A 156 -6.18 3.15 -10.95
CA ASP A 156 -5.05 2.24 -11.12
C ASP A 156 -5.00 1.14 -10.05
N LEU A 157 -5.41 1.45 -8.81
CA LEU A 157 -5.60 0.46 -7.74
C LEU A 157 -6.66 -0.58 -8.12
N GLY A 158 -7.81 -0.14 -8.63
CA GLY A 158 -8.89 -1.03 -9.07
C GLY A 158 -8.45 -1.92 -10.25
N VAL A 159 -7.72 -1.36 -11.22
CA VAL A 159 -7.12 -2.11 -12.33
C VAL A 159 -6.17 -3.18 -11.80
N SER A 160 -5.24 -2.81 -10.92
CA SER A 160 -4.27 -3.74 -10.34
C SER A 160 -4.96 -4.93 -9.65
N GLN A 161 -6.00 -4.67 -8.86
CA GLN A 161 -6.75 -5.74 -8.21
C GLN A 161 -7.56 -6.61 -9.18
N ALA A 162 -8.03 -6.04 -10.30
CA ALA A 162 -8.73 -6.79 -11.33
C ALA A 162 -7.79 -7.65 -12.20
N GLU A 163 -6.51 -7.29 -12.27
CA GLU A 163 -5.47 -8.04 -12.98
C GLU A 163 -4.84 -9.16 -12.15
N HIS A 164 -4.99 -9.10 -10.81
CA HIS A 164 -4.43 -10.06 -9.86
C HIS A 164 -5.52 -10.70 -8.98
N PRO A 165 -6.51 -11.41 -9.60
CA PRO A 165 -7.56 -12.09 -8.84
C PRO A 165 -7.00 -13.15 -7.88
N GLU A 166 -5.87 -13.80 -8.23
CA GLU A 166 -5.17 -14.79 -7.39
C GLU A 166 -4.80 -14.27 -6.00
N ILE A 167 -4.68 -12.94 -5.84
CA ILE A 167 -4.37 -12.30 -4.55
C ILE A 167 -5.62 -11.66 -3.93
N PHE A 168 -6.46 -11.02 -4.75
CA PHE A 168 -7.49 -10.09 -4.25
C PHE A 168 -8.91 -10.64 -4.33
N GLU A 169 -9.13 -11.77 -5.01
CA GLU A 169 -10.46 -12.39 -5.06
C GLU A 169 -10.84 -12.99 -3.70
N GLY A 170 -12.09 -12.80 -3.29
CA GLY A 170 -12.57 -13.26 -1.98
C GLY A 170 -12.13 -12.39 -0.79
N VAL A 171 -11.29 -11.37 -0.99
CA VAL A 171 -10.85 -10.45 0.06
C VAL A 171 -11.31 -9.02 -0.25
N PRO A 172 -12.52 -8.63 0.18
CA PRO A 172 -13.08 -7.33 -0.16
C PRO A 172 -12.29 -6.17 0.47
N SER A 173 -11.99 -5.17 -0.33
CA SER A 173 -11.28 -3.95 0.09
C SER A 173 -12.19 -2.79 0.45
N GLU A 174 -13.46 -2.83 0.03
CA GLU A 174 -14.42 -1.74 0.23
C GLU A 174 -14.74 -1.51 1.72
N GLY A 175 -14.78 -2.57 2.52
CA GLY A 175 -15.02 -2.49 3.96
C GLY A 175 -14.03 -1.58 4.70
N GLU A 176 -12.75 -1.62 4.34
CA GLU A 176 -11.71 -0.76 4.93
C GLU A 176 -11.88 0.71 4.51
N GLY A 177 -12.29 0.97 3.27
CA GLY A 177 -12.61 2.32 2.81
C GLY A 177 -13.76 2.93 3.62
N ILE A 178 -14.85 2.20 3.79
CA ILE A 178 -16.02 2.63 4.59
C ILE A 178 -15.63 2.86 6.06
N ARG A 179 -14.84 1.98 6.63
CA ARG A 179 -14.33 2.09 8.01
C ARG A 179 -13.49 3.35 8.20
N LEU A 180 -12.59 3.64 7.24
CA LEU A 180 -11.79 4.87 7.27
C LEU A 180 -12.68 6.12 7.21
N VAL A 181 -13.67 6.16 6.32
CA VAL A 181 -14.60 7.31 6.20
C VAL A 181 -15.38 7.53 7.50
N LYS A 182 -15.98 6.47 8.08
CA LYS A 182 -16.72 6.56 9.35
C LYS A 182 -15.84 7.08 10.49
N ARG A 183 -14.61 6.56 10.61
CA ARG A 183 -13.68 7.00 11.65
C ARG A 183 -13.17 8.42 11.41
N SER A 184 -12.91 8.80 10.16
CA SER A 184 -12.53 10.18 9.80
C SER A 184 -13.63 11.17 10.15
N LEU A 185 -14.89 10.83 9.85
CA LEU A 185 -16.05 11.66 10.20
C LEU A 185 -16.14 11.86 11.71
N GLY A 186 -16.09 10.78 12.50
CA GLY A 186 -16.10 10.84 13.95
C GLY A 186 -14.92 11.65 14.52
N TYR A 187 -13.74 11.55 13.90
CA TYR A 187 -12.56 12.33 14.27
C TYR A 187 -12.76 13.83 14.01
N LEU A 188 -13.29 14.20 12.82
CA LEU A 188 -13.57 15.60 12.48
C LEU A 188 -14.57 16.24 13.44
N ILE A 189 -15.64 15.52 13.78
CA ILE A 189 -16.67 16.01 14.71
C ILE A 189 -16.05 16.21 16.10
N ARG A 190 -15.33 15.20 16.61
CA ARG A 190 -14.73 15.24 17.97
C ARG A 190 -13.65 16.31 18.13
N THR A 191 -12.92 16.63 17.05
CA THR A 191 -11.87 17.65 17.06
C THR A 191 -12.34 19.03 16.61
N GLY A 192 -13.66 19.21 16.36
CA GLY A 192 -14.24 20.48 15.98
C GLY A 192 -13.96 20.91 14.53
N HIS A 193 -13.45 20.01 13.67
CA HIS A 193 -13.08 20.33 12.27
C HIS A 193 -14.20 19.98 11.27
N PHE A 194 -15.45 20.24 11.64
CA PHE A 194 -16.61 19.86 10.86
C PHE A 194 -16.68 20.50 9.45
N TRP A 195 -16.05 21.64 9.25
CA TRP A 195 -15.94 22.30 7.92
C TRP A 195 -15.15 21.47 6.89
N LEU A 196 -14.38 20.44 7.32
CA LEU A 196 -13.67 19.53 6.43
C LEU A 196 -14.54 18.35 5.98
N ILE A 197 -15.77 18.19 6.50
CA ILE A 197 -16.66 17.08 6.12
C ILE A 197 -16.99 17.11 4.62
N PRO A 198 -17.33 18.24 3.98
CA PRO A 198 -17.56 18.26 2.53
C PRO A 198 -16.33 17.79 1.73
N GLN A 199 -15.12 18.14 2.17
CA GLN A 199 -13.89 17.68 1.54
C GLN A 199 -13.67 16.18 1.73
N LEU A 200 -13.96 15.62 2.91
CA LEU A 200 -13.90 14.18 3.20
C LEU A 200 -14.85 13.42 2.27
N ILE A 201 -16.11 13.87 2.15
CA ILE A 201 -17.13 13.25 1.28
C ILE A 201 -16.68 13.28 -0.17
N TRP A 202 -16.24 14.45 -0.67
CA TRP A 202 -15.75 14.61 -2.04
C TRP A 202 -14.57 13.69 -2.35
N GLN A 203 -13.54 13.71 -1.51
CA GLN A 203 -12.36 12.85 -1.72
C GLN A 203 -12.71 11.36 -1.64
N SER A 204 -13.59 10.95 -0.73
CA SER A 204 -14.02 9.56 -0.60
C SER A 204 -14.87 9.12 -1.80
N GLY A 205 -15.75 9.97 -2.30
CA GLY A 205 -16.51 9.73 -3.52
C GLY A 205 -15.60 9.57 -4.74
N MET A 206 -14.58 10.43 -4.88
CA MET A 206 -13.59 10.34 -5.98
C MET A 206 -12.76 9.06 -5.89
N LYS A 207 -12.32 8.65 -4.69
CA LYS A 207 -11.63 7.36 -4.47
C LYS A 207 -12.51 6.19 -4.89
N TYR A 208 -13.75 6.17 -4.43
CA TYR A 208 -14.68 5.09 -4.74
C TYR A 208 -15.00 5.02 -6.24
N ALA A 209 -15.29 6.15 -6.87
CA ALA A 209 -15.59 6.21 -8.31
C ALA A 209 -14.39 5.71 -9.15
N GLY A 210 -13.17 6.16 -8.82
CA GLY A 210 -11.95 5.67 -9.47
C GLY A 210 -11.80 4.17 -9.32
N TYR A 211 -11.87 3.66 -8.10
CA TYR A 211 -11.74 2.24 -7.81
C TYR A 211 -12.81 1.40 -8.53
N PHE A 212 -14.07 1.81 -8.46
CA PHE A 212 -15.18 1.12 -9.10
C PHE A 212 -15.00 1.01 -10.63
N LEU A 213 -14.58 2.09 -11.29
CA LEU A 213 -14.28 2.08 -12.72
C LEU A 213 -13.04 1.25 -13.03
N GLY A 214 -11.99 1.34 -12.20
CA GLY A 214 -10.78 0.55 -12.34
C GLY A 214 -11.03 -0.95 -12.27
N LYS A 215 -11.84 -1.42 -11.32
CA LYS A 215 -12.25 -2.84 -11.24
C LYS A 215 -12.98 -3.33 -12.51
N ARG A 216 -13.54 -2.41 -13.29
CA ARG A 216 -14.30 -2.69 -14.52
C ARG A 216 -13.62 -2.20 -15.79
N TYR A 217 -12.33 -1.88 -15.76
CA TYR A 217 -11.60 -1.25 -16.85
C TYR A 217 -11.73 -2.00 -18.19
N ARG A 218 -11.84 -3.34 -18.15
CA ARG A 218 -12.01 -4.18 -19.36
C ARG A 218 -13.30 -3.89 -20.14
N LYS A 219 -14.30 -3.28 -19.46
CA LYS A 219 -15.57 -2.86 -20.08
C LYS A 219 -15.55 -1.43 -20.61
N LEU A 220 -14.44 -0.70 -20.39
CA LEU A 220 -14.31 0.70 -20.79
C LEU A 220 -13.56 0.84 -22.11
N PRO A 221 -13.97 1.78 -22.98
CA PRO A 221 -13.20 2.11 -24.18
C PRO A 221 -11.77 2.57 -23.80
N ARG A 222 -10.76 2.22 -24.61
CA ARG A 222 -9.35 2.55 -24.35
C ARG A 222 -9.13 4.04 -24.07
N LYS A 223 -9.83 4.94 -24.77
CA LYS A 223 -9.74 6.40 -24.54
C LYS A 223 -10.14 6.77 -23.12
N VAL A 224 -11.18 6.12 -22.58
CA VAL A 224 -11.64 6.36 -21.19
C VAL A 224 -10.63 5.82 -20.18
N VAL A 225 -10.09 4.62 -20.42
CA VAL A 225 -9.02 4.05 -19.58
C VAL A 225 -7.83 5.01 -19.50
N LEU A 226 -7.36 5.50 -20.64
CA LEU A 226 -6.23 6.45 -20.70
C LEU A 226 -6.54 7.80 -20.02
N ALA A 227 -7.79 8.25 -20.04
CA ALA A 227 -8.21 9.45 -19.33
C ALA A 227 -8.32 9.24 -17.81
N CYS A 228 -8.58 8.01 -17.36
CA CYS A 228 -8.77 7.67 -15.95
C CYS A 228 -7.47 7.26 -15.24
N THR A 229 -6.48 6.75 -15.95
CA THR A 229 -5.23 6.25 -15.34
C THR A 229 -4.29 7.38 -14.92
N MET A 230 -3.52 7.15 -13.86
CA MET A 230 -2.36 7.98 -13.48
C MET A 230 -1.09 7.53 -14.21
N SER A 231 -1.10 6.34 -14.81
CA SER A 231 0.05 5.66 -15.40
C SER A 231 -0.15 5.36 -16.89
N PRO A 232 -0.23 6.37 -17.79
CA PRO A 232 -0.49 6.15 -19.22
C PRO A 232 0.53 5.22 -19.90
N TYR A 233 1.79 5.27 -19.48
CA TYR A 233 2.87 4.43 -20.02
C TYR A 233 2.65 2.92 -19.78
N TYR A 234 1.91 2.55 -18.75
CA TYR A 234 1.54 1.15 -18.50
C TYR A 234 0.77 0.54 -19.68
N TRP A 235 -0.10 1.33 -20.31
CA TRP A 235 -1.01 0.94 -21.39
C TRP A 235 -0.36 0.95 -22.79
N ASN A 236 0.81 1.56 -22.92
CA ASN A 236 1.54 1.69 -24.18
C ASN A 236 2.59 0.58 -24.40
N ARG A 237 2.84 -0.25 -23.39
CA ARG A 237 3.71 -1.42 -23.56
C ARG A 237 2.87 -2.58 -24.09
N LYS A 238 3.18 -3.00 -25.32
CA LYS A 238 2.72 -4.27 -25.92
C LYS A 238 3.44 -5.43 -25.25
#